data_31513d2f0e2ceb8bd38ce2275ca0545a
#
_entry.id   31513d2f0e2ceb8bd38ce2275ca0545a
#
_cell.length_a   1.000
_cell.length_b   1.000
_cell.length_c   1.000
_cell.angle_alpha   90.00
_cell.angle_beta   90.00
_cell.angle_gamma   90.00
#
_symmetry.space_group_name_H-M   'P 1'
#
loop_
_entity.id
_entity.type
_entity.pdbx_description
1 polymer ?
#
loop_
_entity_poly.entity_id
_entity_poly.type
_entity_poly.pdbx_seq_one_letter_code
_entity_poly.pdbx_strand_id
1 'polypeptide(L)'
;MDKFDLMRQRHSVRSYLDKDIDSEHVLIMQKAIDRYNKISGLRMQFIENDENAFDCLMAKYGKFEGVKNYIALVGPKAPDLEFKCGYYGEHLVMIAQSLGLNTCWVGQTFKKSKTVYHAELNEKLAAVITIGYGKTQGTPHKSKKLRS
;
A
#
# COMPACT_ATOMS: atom_id res chain seq x y z
N MET A 1 15.01 -5.64 -13.62
CA MET A 1 13.86 -4.98 -14.25
C MET A 1 13.95 -3.48 -14.02
N ASP A 2 13.87 -2.69 -15.04
CA ASP A 2 14.02 -1.25 -14.88
C ASP A 2 12.73 -0.59 -14.37
N LYS A 3 12.84 0.65 -13.99
CA LYS A 3 11.74 1.42 -13.40
C LYS A 3 10.52 1.50 -14.32
N PHE A 4 10.73 1.66 -15.61
CA PHE A 4 9.65 1.77 -16.58
C PHE A 4 8.91 0.45 -16.76
N ASP A 5 9.62 -0.67 -16.72
CA ASP A 5 9.01 -1.99 -16.79
C ASP A 5 8.12 -2.23 -15.58
N LEU A 6 8.59 -1.85 -14.39
CA LEU A 6 7.81 -1.96 -13.16
C LEU A 6 6.54 -1.13 -13.24
N MET A 7 6.64 0.09 -13.73
CA MET A 7 5.48 0.96 -13.88
C MET A 7 4.45 0.38 -14.85
N ARG A 8 4.90 -0.24 -15.94
CA ARG A 8 4.00 -0.87 -16.91
C ARG A 8 3.30 -2.11 -16.36
N GLN A 9 4.00 -2.87 -15.53
CA GLN A 9 3.47 -4.12 -14.99
C GLN A 9 2.56 -3.93 -13.80
N ARG A 10 2.67 -2.80 -13.08
CA ARG A 10 1.89 -2.58 -11.88
C ARG A 10 0.42 -2.30 -12.20
N HIS A 11 -0.44 -3.09 -11.58
CA HIS A 11 -1.88 -2.90 -11.61
C HIS A 11 -2.41 -3.05 -10.19
N SER A 12 -3.52 -2.37 -9.89
CA SER A 12 -4.18 -2.53 -8.60
C SER A 12 -4.69 -3.95 -8.44
N VAL A 13 -4.32 -4.58 -7.33
CA VAL A 13 -4.75 -5.94 -7.02
C VAL A 13 -5.50 -5.92 -5.70
N ARG A 14 -6.73 -6.44 -5.72
CA ARG A 14 -7.64 -6.43 -4.58
C ARG A 14 -7.97 -7.81 -4.04
N SER A 15 -7.54 -8.86 -4.74
CA SER A 15 -7.72 -10.25 -4.29
C SER A 15 -6.36 -10.87 -4.05
N TYR A 16 -6.16 -11.38 -2.85
CA TYR A 16 -4.87 -11.89 -2.41
C TYR A 16 -4.95 -13.35 -2.00
N LEU A 17 -3.86 -14.07 -2.25
CA LEU A 17 -3.69 -15.43 -1.76
C LEU A 17 -3.55 -15.38 -0.24
N ASP A 18 -4.04 -16.44 0.44
CA ASP A 18 -3.81 -16.61 1.87
C ASP A 18 -2.40 -17.16 2.07
N LYS A 19 -1.44 -16.28 1.87
CA LYS A 19 -0.03 -16.60 1.96
C LYS A 19 0.70 -15.45 2.62
N ASP A 20 1.49 -15.77 3.63
CA ASP A 20 2.32 -14.77 4.28
C ASP A 20 3.38 -14.24 3.31
N ILE A 21 3.70 -12.97 3.46
CA ILE A 21 4.78 -12.37 2.67
C ILE A 21 6.11 -12.96 3.15
N ASP A 22 6.96 -13.38 2.21
CA ASP A 22 8.26 -13.94 2.54
C ASP A 22 9.04 -12.97 3.44
N SER A 23 9.69 -13.50 4.46
CA SER A 23 10.40 -12.68 5.44
C SER A 23 11.48 -11.80 4.82
N GLU A 24 12.12 -12.26 3.75
CA GLU A 24 13.08 -11.44 3.01
C GLU A 24 12.43 -10.21 2.37
N HIS A 25 11.24 -10.39 1.81
CA HIS A 25 10.48 -9.30 1.20
C HIS A 25 10.01 -8.30 2.25
N VAL A 26 9.54 -8.80 3.39
CA VAL A 26 9.15 -7.93 4.51
C VAL A 26 10.34 -7.09 4.95
N LEU A 27 11.50 -7.70 5.09
CA LEU A 27 12.72 -7.00 5.50
C LEU A 27 13.12 -5.90 4.52
N ILE A 28 13.06 -6.19 3.22
CA ILE A 28 13.37 -5.22 2.17
C ILE A 28 12.38 -4.05 2.23
N MET A 29 11.08 -4.34 2.35
CA MET A 29 10.06 -3.32 2.46
C MET A 29 10.24 -2.47 3.73
N GLN A 30 10.53 -3.11 4.85
CA GLN A 30 10.72 -2.40 6.12
C GLN A 30 11.94 -1.47 6.08
N LYS A 31 13.03 -1.91 5.46
CA LYS A 31 14.22 -1.07 5.29
C LYS A 31 13.91 0.15 4.42
N ALA A 32 13.16 -0.04 3.35
CA ALA A 32 12.77 1.07 2.48
C ALA A 32 11.85 2.05 3.23
N ILE A 33 10.90 1.52 3.98
CA ILE A 33 9.98 2.34 4.79
C ILE A 33 10.77 3.18 5.81
N ASP A 34 11.69 2.55 6.52
CA ASP A 34 12.50 3.25 7.53
C ASP A 34 13.34 4.36 6.88
N ARG A 35 13.93 4.07 5.74
CA ARG A 35 14.73 5.05 4.99
C ARG A 35 13.88 6.24 4.54
N TYR A 36 12.72 5.98 3.97
CA TYR A 36 11.85 7.05 3.48
C TYR A 36 11.24 7.85 4.62
N ASN A 37 10.92 7.21 5.73
CA ASN A 37 10.45 7.92 6.93
C ASN A 37 11.51 8.89 7.45
N LYS A 38 12.76 8.47 7.44
CA LYS A 38 13.87 9.30 7.89
C LYS A 38 14.05 10.52 7.00
N ILE A 39 13.91 10.36 5.71
CA ILE A 39 14.07 11.44 4.73
C ILE A 39 12.88 12.41 4.79
N SER A 40 11.67 11.87 4.89
CA SER A 40 10.43 12.64 4.74
C SER A 40 9.84 13.20 6.02
N GLY A 41 10.18 12.61 7.17
CA GLY A 41 9.51 12.91 8.43
C GLY A 41 8.18 12.19 8.60
N LEU A 42 7.84 11.29 7.69
CA LEU A 42 6.63 10.48 7.80
C LEU A 42 6.81 9.34 8.81
N ARG A 43 5.70 8.72 9.18
CA ARG A 43 5.66 7.53 10.04
C ARG A 43 4.89 6.43 9.31
N MET A 44 5.39 6.04 8.16
CA MET A 44 4.79 4.93 7.41
C MET A 44 5.06 3.62 8.15
N GLN A 45 4.08 2.71 8.15
CA GLN A 45 4.14 1.49 8.94
C GLN A 45 3.71 0.29 8.12
N PHE A 46 4.49 -0.77 8.19
CA PHE A 46 4.15 -2.05 7.56
C PHE A 46 3.40 -2.90 8.58
N ILE A 47 2.15 -3.21 8.27
CA ILE A 47 1.28 -3.99 9.16
C ILE A 47 1.02 -5.35 8.51
N GLU A 48 1.31 -6.41 9.24
CA GLU A 48 1.08 -7.77 8.78
C GLU A 48 -0.05 -8.44 9.57
N ASN A 49 -0.80 -9.30 8.90
CA ASN A 49 -1.78 -10.19 9.52
C ASN A 49 -2.87 -9.45 10.32
N ASP A 50 -3.30 -8.31 9.83
CA ASP A 50 -4.41 -7.56 10.42
C ASP A 50 -5.69 -7.85 9.64
N GLU A 51 -6.32 -8.97 9.93
CA GLU A 51 -7.52 -9.42 9.24
C GLU A 51 -8.73 -8.52 9.50
N ASN A 52 -8.80 -7.96 10.71
CA ASN A 52 -9.95 -7.17 11.14
C ASN A 52 -10.03 -5.79 10.48
N ALA A 53 -8.90 -5.25 10.09
CA ALA A 53 -8.84 -3.91 9.52
C ALA A 53 -9.62 -3.80 8.19
N PHE A 54 -9.74 -4.90 7.47
CA PHE A 54 -10.34 -4.91 6.13
C PHE A 54 -11.74 -5.46 6.08
N ASP A 55 -12.30 -5.91 7.20
CA ASP A 55 -13.70 -6.33 7.26
C ASP A 55 -14.64 -5.20 6.80
N CYS A 56 -14.31 -3.97 7.17
CA CYS A 56 -15.10 -2.81 6.78
C CYS A 56 -14.97 -2.46 5.31
N LEU A 57 -13.78 -2.65 4.73
CA LEU A 57 -13.55 -2.42 3.30
C LEU A 57 -14.30 -3.45 2.48
N MET A 58 -14.27 -4.71 2.91
CA MET A 58 -15.00 -5.78 2.25
C MET A 58 -16.51 -5.53 2.27
N ALA A 59 -17.02 -5.12 3.43
CA ALA A 59 -18.44 -4.83 3.58
C ALA A 59 -18.88 -3.63 2.75
N LYS A 60 -18.03 -2.62 2.62
CA LYS A 60 -18.36 -1.36 1.96
C LYS A 60 -18.18 -1.41 0.44
N TYR A 61 -17.17 -2.11 -0.03
CA TYR A 61 -16.85 -2.14 -1.46
C TYR A 61 -17.09 -3.49 -2.12
N GLY A 62 -17.08 -4.56 -1.34
CA GLY A 62 -17.24 -5.92 -1.87
C GLY A 62 -16.16 -6.32 -2.87
N LYS A 63 -15.05 -5.57 -2.91
CA LYS A 63 -14.01 -5.73 -3.93
C LYS A 63 -12.70 -6.30 -3.41
N PHE A 64 -12.51 -6.29 -2.10
CA PHE A 64 -11.28 -6.78 -1.48
C PHE A 64 -11.50 -8.19 -0.95
N GLU A 65 -10.54 -9.06 -1.22
CA GLU A 65 -10.59 -10.46 -0.78
C GLU A 65 -9.20 -10.87 -0.31
N GLY A 66 -9.14 -11.46 0.88
CA GLY A 66 -7.90 -12.00 1.43
C GLY A 66 -6.88 -10.97 1.88
N VAL A 67 -7.26 -9.70 2.02
CA VAL A 67 -6.34 -8.65 2.44
C VAL A 67 -6.07 -8.77 3.93
N LYS A 68 -4.80 -8.86 4.30
CA LYS A 68 -4.39 -8.90 5.71
C LYS A 68 -3.11 -8.11 5.98
N ASN A 69 -2.46 -7.61 4.93
CA ASN A 69 -1.23 -6.83 5.07
C ASN A 69 -1.40 -5.49 4.37
N TYR A 70 -0.84 -4.45 4.95
CA TYR A 70 -0.90 -3.12 4.36
C TYR A 70 0.19 -2.21 4.88
N ILE A 71 0.41 -1.12 4.17
CA ILE A 71 1.29 -0.05 4.60
C ILE A 71 0.39 1.12 4.99
N ALA A 72 0.45 1.55 6.25
CA ALA A 72 -0.28 2.71 6.72
C ALA A 72 0.56 3.96 6.48
N LEU A 73 0.03 4.88 5.71
CA LEU A 73 0.74 6.12 5.35
C LEU A 73 0.35 7.21 6.35
N VAL A 74 1.09 7.24 7.45
CA VAL A 74 0.87 8.16 8.57
C VAL A 74 1.95 9.24 8.55
N GLY A 75 1.59 10.45 8.90
CA GLY A 75 2.56 11.53 9.02
C GLY A 75 1.97 12.76 9.67
N PRO A 76 2.81 13.78 9.92
CA PRO A 76 2.37 15.02 10.54
C PRO A 76 1.26 15.71 9.76
N LYS A 77 0.28 16.25 10.47
CA LYS A 77 -0.78 17.07 9.87
C LYS A 77 -0.14 18.33 9.30
N ALA A 78 0.00 18.37 7.99
CA ALA A 78 0.62 19.49 7.29
C ALA A 78 0.05 19.56 5.87
N PRO A 79 0.14 20.74 5.22
CA PRO A 79 -0.40 20.89 3.87
C PRO A 79 0.23 19.95 2.82
N ASP A 80 1.47 19.51 3.05
CA ASP A 80 2.20 18.66 2.13
C ASP A 80 2.12 17.15 2.46
N LEU A 81 1.34 16.78 3.48
CA LEU A 81 1.28 15.39 3.92
C LEU A 81 0.87 14.43 2.80
N GLU A 82 -0.20 14.77 2.11
CA GLU A 82 -0.72 13.91 1.05
C GLU A 82 0.24 13.80 -0.12
N PHE A 83 0.91 14.88 -0.46
CA PHE A 83 1.94 14.87 -1.50
C PHE A 83 3.10 13.94 -1.12
N LYS A 84 3.60 14.06 0.12
CA LYS A 84 4.69 13.20 0.60
C LYS A 84 4.28 11.73 0.61
N CYS A 85 3.08 11.45 1.10
CA CYS A 85 2.58 10.08 1.14
C CYS A 85 2.44 9.49 -0.26
N GLY A 86 1.96 10.28 -1.20
CA GLY A 86 1.87 9.87 -2.60
C GLY A 86 3.24 9.58 -3.20
N TYR A 87 4.17 10.47 -2.98
CA TYR A 87 5.52 10.36 -3.53
C TYR A 87 6.26 9.12 -2.99
N TYR A 88 6.37 9.03 -1.67
CA TYR A 88 7.10 7.92 -1.04
C TYR A 88 6.32 6.61 -1.09
N GLY A 89 5.01 6.69 -1.01
CA GLY A 89 4.16 5.51 -1.16
C GLY A 89 4.31 4.87 -2.53
N GLU A 90 4.38 5.67 -3.59
CA GLU A 90 4.58 5.14 -4.94
C GLU A 90 5.97 4.49 -5.09
N HIS A 91 6.99 5.02 -4.46
CA HIS A 91 8.29 4.36 -4.41
C HIS A 91 8.20 2.98 -3.75
N LEU A 92 7.45 2.88 -2.66
CA LEU A 92 7.23 1.59 -1.98
C LEU A 92 6.45 0.62 -2.88
N VAL A 93 5.47 1.12 -3.61
CA VAL A 93 4.70 0.32 -4.56
C VAL A 93 5.62 -0.26 -5.65
N MET A 94 6.55 0.54 -6.16
CA MET A 94 7.51 0.08 -7.16
C MET A 94 8.45 -0.99 -6.61
N ILE A 95 8.92 -0.82 -5.39
CA ILE A 95 9.76 -1.83 -4.72
C ILE A 95 8.97 -3.12 -4.56
N ALA A 96 7.73 -3.03 -4.08
CA ALA A 96 6.85 -4.19 -3.94
C ALA A 96 6.69 -4.92 -5.27
N GLN A 97 6.45 -4.19 -6.34
CA GLN A 97 6.33 -4.77 -7.68
C GLN A 97 7.59 -5.53 -8.09
N SER A 98 8.77 -4.97 -7.77
CA SER A 98 10.06 -5.62 -8.09
C SER A 98 10.26 -6.92 -7.31
N LEU A 99 9.59 -7.08 -6.17
CA LEU A 99 9.65 -8.29 -5.35
C LEU A 99 8.55 -9.30 -5.72
N GLY A 100 7.74 -9.00 -6.70
CA GLY A 100 6.60 -9.86 -7.06
C GLY A 100 5.40 -9.69 -6.16
N LEU A 101 5.36 -8.63 -5.36
CA LEU A 101 4.22 -8.30 -4.51
C LEU A 101 3.25 -7.40 -5.25
N ASN A 102 1.98 -7.55 -4.96
CA ASN A 102 0.92 -6.76 -5.55
C ASN A 102 0.37 -5.77 -4.53
N THR A 103 -0.16 -4.66 -5.02
CA THR A 103 -0.59 -3.55 -4.16
C THR A 103 -1.88 -2.93 -4.68
N CYS A 104 -2.55 -2.19 -3.78
CA CYS A 104 -3.66 -1.33 -4.15
C CYS A 104 -3.71 -0.14 -3.21
N TRP A 105 -3.84 1.05 -3.75
CA TRP A 105 -4.06 2.27 -2.97
C TRP A 105 -5.49 2.29 -2.44
N VAL A 106 -5.63 2.62 -1.16
CA VAL A 106 -6.92 2.75 -0.49
C VAL A 106 -6.96 4.11 0.20
N GLY A 107 -7.95 4.92 -0.17
CA GLY A 107 -8.09 6.27 0.36
C GLY A 107 -8.87 6.33 1.68
N GLN A 108 -9.69 7.38 1.80
CA GLN A 108 -10.29 7.83 3.05
C GLN A 108 -11.33 6.91 3.70
N THR A 109 -11.64 5.79 3.12
CA THR A 109 -12.70 4.91 3.60
C THR A 109 -12.21 3.85 4.57
N PHE A 110 -10.94 3.88 4.90
CA PHE A 110 -10.34 2.98 5.87
C PHE A 110 -10.77 3.40 7.28
N LYS A 111 -11.40 2.49 8.02
CA LYS A 111 -11.89 2.82 9.38
C LYS A 111 -10.77 2.80 10.40
N LYS A 112 -10.47 3.98 10.92
CA LYS A 112 -9.40 4.20 11.88
C LYS A 112 -9.55 3.41 13.19
N SER A 113 -10.79 3.15 13.62
CA SER A 113 -11.06 2.54 14.92
C SER A 113 -10.69 1.07 15.05
N LYS A 114 -10.41 0.39 13.94
CA LYS A 114 -10.09 -1.05 13.94
C LYS A 114 -8.67 -1.35 13.48
N THR A 115 -7.81 -0.34 13.39
CA THR A 115 -6.48 -0.51 12.86
C THR A 115 -5.44 -0.61 13.97
N VAL A 116 -4.34 -1.29 13.67
CA VAL A 116 -3.21 -1.43 14.60
C VAL A 116 -2.07 -0.47 14.29
N TYR A 117 -2.28 0.45 13.35
CA TYR A 117 -1.27 1.47 13.10
C TYR A 117 -1.24 2.50 14.23
N HIS A 118 -0.10 3.13 14.40
CA HIS A 118 0.10 4.16 15.41
C HIS A 118 0.16 5.55 14.78
N ALA A 119 -0.58 6.52 15.36
CA ALA A 119 -0.51 7.93 14.97
C ALA A 119 -0.57 8.80 16.22
N GLU A 120 0.37 9.74 16.30
CA GLU A 120 0.39 10.71 17.39
C GLU A 120 -0.71 11.78 17.17
N LEU A 121 -0.95 12.61 18.18
CA LEU A 121 -2.00 13.63 18.12
C LEU A 121 -1.82 14.61 16.96
N ASN A 122 -0.57 14.90 16.60
CA ASN A 122 -0.25 15.80 15.49
C ASN A 122 -0.10 15.06 14.15
N GLU A 123 -0.44 13.77 14.11
CA GLU A 123 -0.33 12.95 12.92
C GLU A 123 -1.70 12.46 12.46
N LYS A 124 -1.79 12.07 11.20
CA LYS A 124 -2.98 11.42 10.68
C LYS A 124 -2.63 10.39 9.62
N LEU A 125 -3.55 9.46 9.39
CA LEU A 125 -3.47 8.51 8.29
C LEU A 125 -3.96 9.20 7.02
N ALA A 126 -3.10 9.28 6.01
CA ALA A 126 -3.48 9.86 4.72
C ALA A 126 -4.09 8.82 3.79
N ALA A 127 -3.53 7.62 3.77
CA ALA A 127 -3.99 6.55 2.92
C ALA A 127 -3.39 5.22 3.39
N VAL A 128 -3.82 4.14 2.76
CA VAL A 128 -3.31 2.79 3.00
C VAL A 128 -2.95 2.18 1.66
N ILE A 129 -1.87 1.41 1.62
CA ILE A 129 -1.52 0.58 0.47
C ILE A 129 -1.65 -0.87 0.90
N THR A 130 -2.57 -1.62 0.33
CA THR A 130 -2.64 -3.06 0.57
C THR A 130 -1.49 -3.74 -0.14
N ILE A 131 -0.97 -4.82 0.41
CA ILE A 131 0.20 -5.51 -0.13
C ILE A 131 0.13 -7.01 0.14
N GLY A 132 0.54 -7.80 -0.83
CA GLY A 132 0.56 -9.25 -0.72
C GLY A 132 0.75 -9.91 -2.07
N TYR A 133 0.60 -11.22 -2.09
CA TYR A 133 0.64 -11.98 -3.34
C TYR A 133 -0.77 -12.07 -3.90
N GLY A 134 -1.00 -11.47 -5.04
CA GLY A 134 -2.32 -11.43 -5.66
C GLY A 134 -2.73 -12.77 -6.26
N LYS A 135 -4.04 -13.02 -6.27
CA LYS A 135 -4.60 -14.15 -7.00
C LYS A 135 -4.44 -13.98 -8.51
N THR A 136 -4.34 -12.71 -8.95
CA THR A 136 -4.03 -12.33 -10.33
C THR A 136 -3.02 -11.20 -10.28
N GLN A 137 -2.51 -10.80 -11.44
CA GLN A 137 -1.61 -9.65 -11.52
C GLN A 137 -2.36 -8.34 -11.75
N GLY A 138 -3.68 -8.36 -11.59
CA GLY A 138 -4.54 -7.22 -11.83
C GLY A 138 -4.98 -7.11 -13.27
N THR A 139 -5.96 -6.25 -13.50
CA THR A 139 -6.49 -6.01 -14.85
C THR A 139 -5.80 -4.78 -15.43
N PRO A 140 -5.28 -4.86 -16.66
CA PRO A 140 -4.72 -3.69 -17.32
C PRO A 140 -5.75 -2.56 -17.36
N HIS A 141 -5.30 -1.34 -17.16
CA HIS A 141 -6.15 -0.18 -17.29
C HIS A 141 -6.80 -0.17 -18.67
N LYS A 142 -8.12 -0.08 -18.70
CA LYS A 142 -8.83 0.27 -19.92
C LYS A 142 -8.68 1.78 -20.14
N SER A 143 -7.46 2.25 -20.18
CA SER A 143 -7.26 3.61 -20.62
C SER A 143 -7.65 3.68 -22.08
N LYS A 144 -8.36 4.75 -22.46
CA LYS A 144 -8.51 5.07 -23.87
C LYS A 144 -7.13 4.97 -24.48
N LYS A 145 -6.96 4.04 -25.41
CA LYS A 145 -5.73 4.00 -26.18
C LYS A 145 -5.44 5.41 -26.65
N LEU A 146 -4.32 5.93 -26.20
CA LEU A 146 -3.72 7.03 -26.90
C LEU A 146 -3.57 6.56 -28.33
N ARG A 147 -4.45 7.01 -29.15
CA ARG A 147 -4.31 6.75 -30.58
C ARG A 147 -3.13 7.55 -31.06
N SER A 148 -2.04 6.90 -31.09
CA SER A 148 -0.94 7.36 -31.89
C SER A 148 -1.34 7.34 -33.31
#